data_b243b341232c70cff3f66578d23cfe66
#
_entry.id   b243b341232c70cff3f66578d23cfe66
#
_cell.length_a   1.000
_cell.length_b   1.000
_cell.length_c   1.000
_cell.angle_alpha   90.00
_cell.angle_beta   90.00
_cell.angle_gamma   90.00
#
_symmetry.space_group_name_H-M   'P 1'
#
loop_
_entity.id
_entity.type
_entity.pdbx_description
1 polymer ?
#
loop_
_entity_poly.entity_id
_entity_poly.type
_entity_poly.pdbx_seq_one_letter_code
_entity_poly.pdbx_strand_id
1 'polypeptide(L)'
;MKLVAIVGTNAKKSYNRNLLQFMKRHFAQKADIEILEITDVPMFNETDDQTDTPIIQKFNQAISEADGVIISTPEHNHTIPSSLNSLLEWLSFNIHPLDGKPTMIVGASYDIQGSSRAQLHLRQILDAPGVNATVMPGSEFLLGRAHRAFDDNGDLIDERTVDFLDSCFYRFLRFVSVANQLNLPEEVRFEPGTYHVTTEGHNGKLPMDVTVSEDRIEKIEIDSSGESSGIADVVFTRIPAEIIEGQTLNVDAVSGASVTSNGVLDGVARAVKQAGANPDVLRKRSKAPSALDKEIGRAHV
;
A
#
# COMPACT_ATOMS: atom_id res chain seq x y z
N MET A 1 8.87 -14.43 -5.84
CA MET A 1 8.16 -13.15 -5.96
C MET A 1 6.69 -13.47 -6.13
N LYS A 2 5.81 -12.89 -5.30
CA LYS A 2 4.36 -13.05 -5.37
C LYS A 2 3.77 -11.86 -6.13
N LEU A 3 3.05 -12.11 -7.20
CA LEU A 3 2.42 -11.08 -8.02
C LEU A 3 0.91 -11.30 -8.08
N VAL A 4 0.15 -10.22 -8.11
CA VAL A 4 -1.28 -10.24 -8.41
C VAL A 4 -1.51 -9.74 -9.82
N ALA A 5 -2.32 -10.44 -10.62
CA ALA A 5 -2.69 -10.05 -11.96
C ALA A 5 -4.19 -9.81 -12.05
N ILE A 6 -4.61 -8.58 -12.38
CA ILE A 6 -6.01 -8.16 -12.45
C ILE A 6 -6.50 -8.23 -13.88
N VAL A 7 -7.56 -9.03 -14.12
CA VAL A 7 -8.28 -9.07 -15.40
C VAL A 7 -9.17 -7.83 -15.48
N GLY A 8 -8.76 -6.79 -16.19
CA GLY A 8 -9.43 -5.49 -16.25
C GLY A 8 -10.74 -5.46 -17.05
N THR A 9 -11.49 -6.57 -17.06
CA THR A 9 -12.81 -6.65 -17.70
C THR A 9 -13.68 -7.71 -17.03
N ASN A 10 -14.97 -7.49 -17.00
CA ASN A 10 -15.98 -8.44 -16.54
C ASN A 10 -16.55 -9.32 -17.69
N ALA A 11 -16.05 -9.19 -18.92
CA ALA A 11 -16.48 -10.00 -20.03
C ALA A 11 -16.09 -11.48 -19.86
N LYS A 12 -17.01 -12.41 -20.11
CA LYS A 12 -16.77 -13.87 -20.00
C LYS A 12 -15.67 -14.37 -20.94
N LYS A 13 -15.61 -13.82 -22.18
CA LYS A 13 -14.55 -14.10 -23.15
C LYS A 13 -13.66 -12.86 -23.26
N SER A 14 -12.35 -13.01 -22.99
CA SER A 14 -11.44 -11.88 -22.97
C SER A 14 -10.02 -12.30 -23.36
N TYR A 15 -9.45 -11.63 -24.34
CA TYR A 15 -8.04 -11.79 -24.73
C TYR A 15 -7.10 -11.27 -23.61
N ASN A 16 -7.54 -10.34 -22.80
CA ASN A 16 -6.78 -9.86 -21.64
C ASN A 16 -6.67 -10.93 -20.56
N ARG A 17 -7.73 -11.73 -20.35
CA ARG A 17 -7.68 -12.91 -19.48
C ARG A 17 -6.74 -13.97 -20.05
N ASN A 18 -6.84 -14.27 -21.34
CA ASN A 18 -5.96 -15.23 -22.00
C ASN A 18 -4.49 -14.83 -21.87
N LEU A 19 -4.18 -13.53 -22.04
CA LEU A 19 -2.84 -13.00 -21.87
C LEU A 19 -2.32 -13.24 -20.45
N LEU A 20 -3.10 -12.92 -19.42
CA LEU A 20 -2.68 -13.15 -18.03
C LEU A 20 -2.55 -14.64 -17.70
N GLN A 21 -3.40 -15.50 -18.25
CA GLN A 21 -3.29 -16.94 -18.09
C GLN A 21 -2.03 -17.49 -18.76
N PHE A 22 -1.69 -17.01 -19.95
CA PHE A 22 -0.41 -17.31 -20.60
C PHE A 22 0.76 -16.85 -19.74
N MET A 23 0.77 -15.59 -19.28
CA MET A 23 1.83 -15.06 -18.41
C MET A 23 2.01 -15.89 -17.14
N LYS A 24 0.91 -16.29 -16.50
CA LYS A 24 0.97 -17.16 -15.30
C LYS A 24 1.69 -18.47 -15.57
N ARG A 25 1.37 -19.15 -16.69
CA ARG A 25 2.01 -20.43 -17.06
C ARG A 25 3.46 -20.22 -17.48
N HIS A 26 3.69 -19.27 -18.36
CA HIS A 26 4.99 -19.00 -18.98
C HIS A 26 6.06 -18.57 -17.96
N PHE A 27 5.66 -17.76 -16.99
CA PHE A 27 6.56 -17.24 -15.95
C PHE A 27 6.51 -18.00 -14.62
N ALA A 28 5.89 -19.17 -14.55
CA ALA A 28 5.71 -19.94 -13.30
C ALA A 28 7.01 -20.24 -12.55
N GLN A 29 8.15 -20.38 -13.26
CA GLN A 29 9.48 -20.59 -12.66
C GLN A 29 10.11 -19.31 -12.09
N LYS A 30 9.54 -18.13 -12.35
CA LYS A 30 10.10 -16.80 -11.99
C LYS A 30 9.28 -16.06 -10.96
N ALA A 31 7.98 -16.23 -11.00
CA ALA A 31 7.06 -15.59 -10.07
C ALA A 31 5.79 -16.45 -9.88
N ASP A 32 5.22 -16.35 -8.69
CA ASP A 32 3.87 -16.86 -8.41
C ASP A 32 2.86 -15.76 -8.75
N ILE A 33 2.03 -16.00 -9.76
CA ILE A 33 1.05 -15.03 -10.26
C ILE A 33 -0.36 -15.49 -9.88
N GLU A 34 -1.00 -14.77 -8.98
CA GLU A 34 -2.41 -14.95 -8.67
C GLU A 34 -3.27 -14.09 -9.61
N ILE A 35 -4.22 -14.71 -10.32
CA ILE A 35 -5.13 -13.97 -11.21
C ILE A 35 -6.43 -13.65 -10.48
N LEU A 36 -6.81 -12.38 -10.46
CA LEU A 36 -8.04 -11.87 -9.88
C LEU A 36 -9.02 -11.40 -10.97
N GLU A 37 -10.26 -11.83 -10.86
CA GLU A 37 -11.37 -11.49 -11.75
C GLU A 37 -12.25 -10.40 -11.13
N ILE A 38 -12.64 -9.41 -11.92
CA ILE A 38 -13.46 -8.28 -11.47
C ILE A 38 -14.96 -8.47 -11.74
N THR A 39 -15.39 -9.67 -12.10
CA THR A 39 -16.77 -9.95 -12.56
C THR A 39 -17.81 -9.55 -11.51
N ASP A 40 -17.53 -9.80 -10.24
CA ASP A 40 -18.46 -9.60 -9.12
C ASP A 40 -18.20 -8.28 -8.35
N VAL A 41 -17.29 -7.44 -8.85
CA VAL A 41 -17.03 -6.13 -8.26
C VAL A 41 -18.22 -5.21 -8.52
N PRO A 42 -18.85 -4.66 -7.47
CA PRO A 42 -19.98 -3.74 -7.63
C PRO A 42 -19.54 -2.41 -8.27
N MET A 43 -20.47 -1.76 -8.96
CA MET A 43 -20.24 -0.38 -9.40
C MET A 43 -19.95 0.49 -8.20
N PHE A 44 -18.93 1.36 -8.34
CA PHE A 44 -18.59 2.30 -7.27
C PHE A 44 -19.74 3.28 -7.02
N ASN A 45 -20.03 3.47 -5.73
CA ASN A 45 -20.98 4.46 -5.26
C ASN A 45 -20.53 4.94 -3.86
N GLU A 46 -20.07 6.17 -3.77
CA GLU A 46 -19.56 6.76 -2.53
C GLU A 46 -20.58 6.85 -1.39
N THR A 47 -21.89 6.78 -1.71
CA THR A 47 -22.97 6.83 -0.72
C THR A 47 -23.42 5.44 -0.25
N ASP A 48 -22.97 4.36 -0.92
CA ASP A 48 -23.22 2.97 -0.57
C ASP A 48 -21.88 2.25 -0.45
N ASP A 49 -21.20 2.49 0.65
CA ASP A 49 -19.85 1.97 0.90
C ASP A 49 -19.86 0.44 0.99
N GLN A 50 -19.21 -0.20 0.04
CA GLN A 50 -19.05 -1.65 -0.03
C GLN A 50 -17.59 -2.09 0.17
N THR A 51 -16.75 -1.23 0.73
CA THR A 51 -15.32 -1.51 0.97
C THR A 51 -15.13 -2.78 1.79
N ASP A 52 -15.98 -3.03 2.80
CA ASP A 52 -15.88 -4.20 3.69
C ASP A 52 -16.50 -5.49 3.11
N THR A 53 -16.99 -5.46 1.88
CA THR A 53 -17.52 -6.67 1.24
C THR A 53 -16.41 -7.69 0.98
N PRO A 54 -16.71 -9.02 1.02
CA PRO A 54 -15.70 -10.05 0.81
C PRO A 54 -14.95 -9.93 -0.52
N ILE A 55 -15.63 -9.44 -1.58
CA ILE A 55 -15.00 -9.28 -2.89
C ILE A 55 -13.95 -8.16 -2.88
N ILE A 56 -14.26 -7.00 -2.29
CA ILE A 56 -13.34 -5.88 -2.20
C ILE A 56 -12.18 -6.21 -1.26
N GLN A 57 -12.47 -6.82 -0.10
CA GLN A 57 -11.44 -7.24 0.85
C GLN A 57 -10.52 -8.33 0.29
N LYS A 58 -11.00 -9.21 -0.58
CA LYS A 58 -10.14 -10.14 -1.32
C LYS A 58 -9.08 -9.41 -2.16
N PHE A 59 -9.47 -8.37 -2.90
CA PHE A 59 -8.51 -7.56 -3.66
C PHE A 59 -7.56 -6.82 -2.73
N ASN A 60 -8.08 -6.20 -1.67
CA ASN A 60 -7.29 -5.50 -0.67
C ASN A 60 -6.19 -6.38 -0.10
N GLN A 61 -6.55 -7.56 0.41
CA GLN A 61 -5.59 -8.50 0.98
C GLN A 61 -4.58 -9.00 -0.04
N ALA A 62 -5.04 -9.48 -1.19
CA ALA A 62 -4.17 -10.06 -2.21
C ALA A 62 -3.13 -9.03 -2.72
N ILE A 63 -3.56 -7.79 -2.97
CA ILE A 63 -2.67 -6.71 -3.43
C ILE A 63 -1.70 -6.30 -2.30
N SER A 64 -2.18 -6.16 -1.06
CA SER A 64 -1.32 -5.80 0.08
C SER A 64 -0.19 -6.81 0.29
N GLU A 65 -0.49 -8.11 0.17
CA GLU A 65 0.49 -9.19 0.34
C GLU A 65 1.39 -9.42 -0.88
N ALA A 66 1.07 -8.87 -2.05
CA ALA A 66 1.86 -9.05 -3.26
C ALA A 66 3.07 -8.11 -3.31
N ASP A 67 4.15 -8.58 -3.93
CA ASP A 67 5.33 -7.78 -4.23
C ASP A 67 5.07 -6.75 -5.35
N GLY A 68 4.11 -7.03 -6.25
CA GLY A 68 3.73 -6.17 -7.36
C GLY A 68 2.43 -6.59 -8.02
N VAL A 69 1.89 -5.72 -8.87
CA VAL A 69 0.61 -5.90 -9.56
C VAL A 69 0.77 -5.83 -11.07
N ILE A 70 0.04 -6.68 -11.79
CA ILE A 70 -0.10 -6.62 -13.24
C ILE A 70 -1.57 -6.31 -13.55
N ILE A 71 -1.85 -5.29 -14.34
CA ILE A 71 -3.21 -4.99 -14.79
C ILE A 71 -3.30 -5.18 -16.29
N SER A 72 -4.15 -6.10 -16.74
CA SER A 72 -4.44 -6.28 -18.16
C SER A 72 -5.76 -5.63 -18.52
N THR A 73 -5.74 -4.60 -19.39
CA THR A 73 -6.94 -3.84 -19.74
C THR A 73 -7.27 -3.91 -21.23
N PRO A 74 -8.52 -4.19 -21.62
CA PRO A 74 -9.01 -3.88 -22.95
C PRO A 74 -9.21 -2.38 -23.11
N GLU A 75 -9.48 -1.94 -24.34
CA GLU A 75 -9.84 -0.56 -24.67
C GLU A 75 -11.31 -0.47 -25.02
N HIS A 76 -12.08 0.30 -24.27
CA HIS A 76 -13.48 0.63 -24.53
C HIS A 76 -13.61 2.14 -24.73
N ASN A 77 -14.03 2.58 -25.91
CA ASN A 77 -14.21 4.01 -26.20
C ASN A 77 -12.97 4.86 -25.84
N HIS A 78 -11.78 4.37 -26.20
CA HIS A 78 -10.47 4.98 -25.94
C HIS A 78 -10.07 5.08 -24.45
N THR A 79 -10.72 4.36 -23.58
CA THR A 79 -10.42 4.32 -22.14
C THR A 79 -10.52 2.91 -21.57
N ILE A 80 -10.32 2.79 -20.26
CA ILE A 80 -10.52 1.53 -19.53
C ILE A 80 -12.00 1.20 -19.37
N PRO A 81 -12.38 -0.07 -19.17
CA PRO A 81 -13.76 -0.43 -18.84
C PRO A 81 -14.24 0.21 -17.53
N SER A 82 -15.52 0.57 -17.46
CA SER A 82 -16.14 1.10 -16.23
C SER A 82 -16.02 0.15 -15.04
N SER A 83 -16.04 -1.17 -15.28
CA SER A 83 -15.83 -2.17 -14.24
C SER A 83 -14.43 -2.14 -13.63
N LEU A 84 -13.40 -1.88 -14.44
CA LEU A 84 -12.04 -1.69 -13.93
C LEU A 84 -11.92 -0.36 -13.16
N ASN A 85 -12.53 0.70 -13.68
CA ASN A 85 -12.54 2.00 -12.99
C ASN A 85 -13.22 1.87 -11.62
N SER A 86 -14.37 1.20 -11.53
CA SER A 86 -15.06 0.96 -10.26
C SER A 86 -14.21 0.19 -9.25
N LEU A 87 -13.45 -0.83 -9.68
CA LEU A 87 -12.51 -1.50 -8.79
C LEU A 87 -11.46 -0.52 -8.24
N LEU A 88 -10.85 0.30 -9.11
CA LEU A 88 -9.81 1.25 -8.70
C LEU A 88 -10.37 2.32 -7.75
N GLU A 89 -11.61 2.76 -7.95
CA GLU A 89 -12.32 3.66 -7.04
C GLU A 89 -12.53 3.01 -5.67
N TRP A 90 -12.97 1.75 -5.58
CA TRP A 90 -13.07 1.01 -4.32
C TRP A 90 -11.71 0.86 -3.63
N LEU A 91 -10.63 0.59 -4.39
CA LEU A 91 -9.28 0.42 -3.85
C LEU A 91 -8.58 1.76 -3.51
N SER A 92 -9.26 2.89 -3.66
CA SER A 92 -8.75 4.24 -3.34
C SER A 92 -9.71 5.06 -2.48
N PHE A 93 -10.84 4.49 -2.02
CA PHE A 93 -11.84 5.19 -1.22
C PHE A 93 -11.50 5.16 0.27
N ASN A 94 -11.62 4.00 0.92
CA ASN A 94 -11.32 3.82 2.36
C ASN A 94 -10.14 2.87 2.61
N ILE A 95 -9.59 2.28 1.55
CA ILE A 95 -8.43 1.39 1.58
C ILE A 95 -7.47 1.82 0.47
N HIS A 96 -6.18 1.57 0.64
CA HIS A 96 -5.16 2.01 -0.33
C HIS A 96 -4.10 0.93 -0.60
N PRO A 97 -4.48 -0.32 -1.01
CA PRO A 97 -3.51 -1.40 -1.18
C PRO A 97 -2.55 -1.18 -2.36
N LEU A 98 -2.88 -0.24 -3.27
CA LEU A 98 -2.04 0.13 -4.42
C LEU A 98 -1.02 1.22 -4.09
N ASP A 99 -1.09 1.86 -2.92
CA ASP A 99 -0.17 2.92 -2.53
C ASP A 99 1.29 2.44 -2.57
N GLY A 100 2.12 3.10 -3.38
CA GLY A 100 3.50 2.73 -3.64
C GLY A 100 3.69 1.37 -4.33
N LYS A 101 2.63 0.63 -4.70
CA LYS A 101 2.71 -0.74 -5.23
C LYS A 101 3.28 -0.74 -6.65
N PRO A 102 4.39 -1.48 -6.90
CA PRO A 102 4.95 -1.61 -8.25
C PRO A 102 3.93 -2.24 -9.19
N THR A 103 3.62 -1.54 -10.27
CA THR A 103 2.54 -1.95 -11.18
C THR A 103 3.01 -1.99 -12.63
N MET A 104 2.70 -3.10 -13.32
CA MET A 104 2.86 -3.27 -14.77
C MET A 104 1.49 -3.26 -15.44
N ILE A 105 1.39 -2.53 -16.56
CA ILE A 105 0.19 -2.54 -17.40
C ILE A 105 0.49 -3.32 -18.66
N VAL A 106 -0.41 -4.21 -19.04
CA VAL A 106 -0.42 -4.94 -20.32
C VAL A 106 -1.80 -4.84 -20.95
N GLY A 107 -1.92 -5.17 -22.22
CA GLY A 107 -3.24 -5.19 -22.84
C GLY A 107 -3.28 -5.94 -24.16
N ALA A 108 -4.49 -6.40 -24.48
CA ALA A 108 -4.79 -7.11 -25.70
C ALA A 108 -6.07 -6.54 -26.34
N SER A 109 -6.04 -6.35 -27.66
CA SER A 109 -7.20 -5.88 -28.42
C SER A 109 -7.45 -6.72 -29.66
N TYR A 110 -8.70 -6.75 -30.11
CA TYR A 110 -9.08 -7.40 -31.37
C TYR A 110 -8.34 -6.81 -32.57
N ASP A 111 -8.25 -5.47 -32.61
CA ASP A 111 -7.54 -4.72 -33.64
C ASP A 111 -6.07 -4.50 -33.28
N ILE A 112 -5.37 -3.70 -34.10
CA ILE A 112 -3.91 -3.49 -34.02
C ILE A 112 -3.47 -2.66 -32.81
N GLN A 113 -4.38 -1.98 -32.13
CA GLN A 113 -4.06 -0.95 -31.11
C GLN A 113 -3.47 -1.52 -29.81
N GLY A 114 -3.76 -2.79 -29.47
CA GLY A 114 -3.26 -3.40 -28.24
C GLY A 114 -3.70 -2.72 -26.96
N SER A 115 -4.81 -1.95 -26.98
CA SER A 115 -5.34 -1.12 -25.88
C SER A 115 -4.46 0.09 -25.49
N SER A 116 -3.70 0.64 -26.42
CA SER A 116 -2.71 1.70 -26.13
C SER A 116 -3.29 2.95 -25.43
N ARG A 117 -4.48 3.43 -25.85
CA ARG A 117 -5.12 4.60 -25.24
C ARG A 117 -5.63 4.31 -23.84
N ALA A 118 -6.21 3.11 -23.66
CA ALA A 118 -6.67 2.67 -22.33
C ALA A 118 -5.48 2.55 -21.36
N GLN A 119 -4.33 2.05 -21.82
CA GLN A 119 -3.13 1.96 -20.97
C GLN A 119 -2.61 3.35 -20.56
N LEU A 120 -2.64 4.34 -21.46
CA LEU A 120 -2.27 5.73 -21.13
C LEU A 120 -3.24 6.32 -20.09
N HIS A 121 -4.54 6.12 -20.26
CA HIS A 121 -5.53 6.61 -19.30
C HIS A 121 -5.39 5.88 -17.96
N LEU A 122 -5.16 4.55 -17.96
CA LEU A 122 -4.92 3.80 -16.74
C LEU A 122 -3.70 4.32 -15.96
N ARG A 123 -2.62 4.72 -16.65
CA ARG A 123 -1.45 5.34 -15.99
C ARG A 123 -1.83 6.61 -15.25
N GLN A 124 -2.67 7.47 -15.82
CA GLN A 124 -3.13 8.69 -15.16
C GLN A 124 -3.96 8.39 -13.90
N ILE A 125 -4.83 7.37 -13.96
CA ILE A 125 -5.63 6.95 -12.80
C ILE A 125 -4.73 6.38 -11.69
N LEU A 126 -3.76 5.54 -12.06
CA LEU A 126 -2.84 4.92 -11.10
C LEU A 126 -1.88 5.93 -10.45
N ASP A 127 -1.57 7.03 -11.14
CA ASP A 127 -0.73 8.14 -10.64
C ASP A 127 -1.52 9.13 -9.75
N ALA A 128 -2.85 9.02 -9.70
CA ALA A 128 -3.67 9.88 -8.88
C ALA A 128 -3.35 9.69 -7.38
N PRO A 129 -3.31 10.78 -6.56
CA PRO A 129 -2.91 10.71 -5.15
C PRO A 129 -3.70 9.71 -4.29
N GLY A 130 -4.95 9.42 -4.65
CA GLY A 130 -5.78 8.42 -3.94
C GLY A 130 -5.39 6.98 -4.24
N VAL A 131 -4.79 6.70 -5.40
CA VAL A 131 -4.31 5.37 -5.81
C VAL A 131 -2.81 5.22 -5.58
N ASN A 132 -2.03 6.21 -6.04
CA ASN A 132 -0.58 6.39 -5.85
C ASN A 132 0.25 5.13 -6.15
N ALA A 133 -0.09 4.38 -7.21
CA ALA A 133 0.67 3.20 -7.60
C ALA A 133 1.98 3.59 -8.30
N THR A 134 3.05 2.83 -8.05
CA THR A 134 4.34 3.03 -8.71
C THR A 134 4.34 2.28 -10.04
N VAL A 135 3.90 2.94 -11.11
CA VAL A 135 3.77 2.31 -12.44
C VAL A 135 5.11 2.23 -13.15
N MET A 136 5.48 1.02 -13.61
CA MET A 136 6.72 0.80 -14.35
C MET A 136 6.78 1.68 -15.61
N PRO A 137 7.82 2.52 -15.78
CA PRO A 137 7.95 3.39 -16.94
C PRO A 137 8.45 2.66 -18.18
N GLY A 138 8.06 3.15 -19.35
CA GLY A 138 8.73 2.88 -20.63
C GLY A 138 8.58 1.47 -21.20
N SER A 139 7.74 0.60 -20.64
CA SER A 139 7.44 -0.72 -21.21
C SER A 139 5.95 -0.85 -21.43
N GLU A 140 5.51 -0.81 -22.67
CA GLU A 140 4.13 -1.00 -23.06
C GLU A 140 4.01 -2.31 -23.83
N PHE A 141 3.38 -3.31 -23.20
CA PHE A 141 3.04 -4.54 -23.91
C PHE A 141 1.65 -4.40 -24.52
N LEU A 142 1.61 -4.27 -25.84
CA LEU A 142 0.42 -3.97 -26.65
C LEU A 142 0.15 -5.15 -27.60
N LEU A 143 -0.69 -6.12 -27.20
CA LEU A 143 -1.03 -7.26 -28.02
C LEU A 143 -2.16 -6.89 -28.99
N GLY A 144 -1.83 -6.42 -30.17
CA GLY A 144 -2.78 -6.22 -31.25
C GLY A 144 -3.16 -7.54 -31.93
N ARG A 145 -4.32 -7.53 -32.61
CA ARG A 145 -4.85 -8.71 -33.35
C ARG A 145 -4.96 -9.95 -32.49
N ALA A 146 -5.36 -9.80 -31.24
CA ALA A 146 -5.37 -10.86 -30.24
C ALA A 146 -6.27 -12.06 -30.62
N HIS A 147 -7.24 -11.88 -31.53
CA HIS A 147 -8.10 -12.94 -32.04
C HIS A 147 -7.35 -14.07 -32.79
N ARG A 148 -6.10 -13.85 -33.16
CA ARG A 148 -5.23 -14.81 -33.83
C ARG A 148 -3.83 -14.90 -33.22
N ALA A 149 -3.66 -14.42 -32.02
CA ALA A 149 -2.36 -14.38 -31.33
C ALA A 149 -2.13 -15.63 -30.46
N PHE A 150 -3.16 -16.37 -30.16
CA PHE A 150 -3.11 -17.57 -29.30
C PHE A 150 -3.45 -18.84 -30.08
N ASP A 151 -2.78 -19.92 -29.73
CA ASP A 151 -3.13 -21.27 -30.19
C ASP A 151 -4.30 -21.87 -29.36
N ASP A 152 -4.65 -23.13 -29.66
CA ASP A 152 -5.72 -23.85 -28.97
C ASP A 152 -5.41 -24.14 -27.48
N ASN A 153 -4.15 -24.10 -27.06
CA ASN A 153 -3.71 -24.24 -25.67
C ASN A 153 -3.72 -22.90 -24.92
N GLY A 154 -3.97 -21.80 -25.64
CA GLY A 154 -3.91 -20.44 -25.12
C GLY A 154 -2.49 -19.90 -25.00
N ASP A 155 -1.54 -20.43 -25.75
CA ASP A 155 -0.16 -19.94 -25.79
C ASP A 155 0.05 -18.98 -26.97
N LEU A 156 0.89 -17.96 -26.77
CA LEU A 156 1.22 -16.99 -27.83
C LEU A 156 2.02 -17.68 -28.94
N ILE A 157 1.59 -17.49 -30.19
CA ILE A 157 2.14 -18.19 -31.36
C ILE A 157 3.42 -17.51 -31.88
N ASP A 158 3.49 -16.17 -31.83
CA ASP A 158 4.57 -15.41 -32.41
C ASP A 158 5.76 -15.26 -31.43
N GLU A 159 6.88 -15.90 -31.74
CA GLU A 159 8.08 -15.90 -30.92
C GLU A 159 8.60 -14.48 -30.59
N ARG A 160 8.52 -13.54 -31.54
CA ARG A 160 8.96 -12.16 -31.30
C ARG A 160 8.07 -11.45 -30.27
N THR A 161 6.78 -11.75 -30.28
CA THR A 161 5.84 -11.26 -29.31
C THR A 161 6.13 -11.84 -27.92
N VAL A 162 6.48 -13.14 -27.84
CA VAL A 162 6.89 -13.79 -26.59
C VAL A 162 8.21 -13.19 -26.08
N ASP A 163 9.22 -13.04 -26.91
CA ASP A 163 10.52 -12.45 -26.55
C ASP A 163 10.36 -11.01 -26.02
N PHE A 164 9.46 -10.24 -26.64
CA PHE A 164 9.17 -8.89 -26.17
C PHE A 164 8.44 -8.88 -24.83
N LEU A 165 7.47 -9.79 -24.64
CA LEU A 165 6.80 -9.95 -23.34
C LEU A 165 7.80 -10.38 -22.25
N ASP A 166 8.69 -11.30 -22.55
CA ASP A 166 9.78 -11.73 -21.67
C ASP A 166 10.64 -10.54 -21.23
N SER A 167 11.06 -9.73 -22.20
CA SER A 167 11.83 -8.52 -21.93
C SER A 167 11.08 -7.54 -21.01
N CYS A 168 9.80 -7.30 -21.25
CA CYS A 168 8.96 -6.46 -20.42
C CYS A 168 8.81 -7.05 -19.00
N PHE A 169 8.55 -8.34 -18.89
CA PHE A 169 8.33 -9.01 -17.61
C PHE A 169 9.61 -9.08 -16.75
N TYR A 170 10.75 -9.44 -17.32
CA TYR A 170 12.01 -9.43 -16.58
C TYR A 170 12.42 -8.03 -16.13
N ARG A 171 12.12 -7.00 -16.94
CA ARG A 171 12.28 -5.62 -16.51
C ARG A 171 11.35 -5.28 -15.35
N PHE A 172 10.13 -5.77 -15.37
CA PHE A 172 9.17 -5.58 -14.28
C PHE A 172 9.65 -6.26 -12.99
N LEU A 173 10.13 -7.50 -13.03
CA LEU A 173 10.66 -8.16 -11.83
C LEU A 173 11.80 -7.36 -11.17
N ARG A 174 12.71 -6.80 -11.98
CA ARG A 174 13.77 -5.91 -11.48
C ARG A 174 13.22 -4.62 -10.92
N PHE A 175 12.22 -4.04 -11.59
CA PHE A 175 11.54 -2.84 -11.12
C PHE A 175 10.85 -3.06 -9.77
N VAL A 176 10.14 -4.17 -9.59
CA VAL A 176 9.53 -4.56 -8.31
C VAL A 176 10.57 -4.62 -7.19
N SER A 177 11.72 -5.28 -7.45
CA SER A 177 12.79 -5.41 -6.45
C SER A 177 13.36 -4.06 -6.01
N VAL A 178 13.49 -3.08 -6.92
CA VAL A 178 14.01 -1.74 -6.61
C VAL A 178 12.92 -0.86 -5.98
N ALA A 179 11.71 -0.85 -6.56
CA ALA A 179 10.62 0.00 -6.09
C ALA A 179 10.19 -0.35 -4.65
N ASN A 180 10.16 -1.63 -4.31
CA ASN A 180 9.84 -2.05 -2.94
C ASN A 180 10.91 -1.61 -1.91
N GLN A 181 12.16 -1.38 -2.33
CA GLN A 181 13.18 -0.81 -1.45
C GLN A 181 12.89 0.67 -1.11
N LEU A 182 12.24 1.41 -2.02
CA LEU A 182 11.81 2.78 -1.78
C LEU A 182 10.67 2.87 -0.74
N ASN A 183 9.91 1.79 -0.60
CA ASN A 183 8.79 1.69 0.33
C ASN A 183 9.20 1.10 1.70
N LEU A 184 10.47 0.71 1.85
CA LEU A 184 10.97 0.34 3.18
C LEU A 184 10.93 1.56 4.09
N PRO A 185 10.55 1.39 5.37
CA PRO A 185 10.64 2.47 6.34
C PRO A 185 12.06 3.05 6.31
N GLU A 186 12.18 4.36 6.19
CA GLU A 186 13.47 5.03 6.36
C GLU A 186 14.10 4.58 7.68
N GLU A 187 15.36 4.13 7.64
CA GLU A 187 16.11 3.87 8.87
C GLU A 187 16.21 5.17 9.65
N VAL A 188 15.63 5.16 10.84
CA VAL A 188 15.75 6.31 11.74
C VAL A 188 17.00 6.09 12.60
N ARG A 189 17.93 7.01 12.53
CA ARG A 189 19.12 7.03 13.37
C ARG A 189 19.10 8.28 14.25
N PHE A 190 19.40 8.09 15.52
CA PHE A 190 19.46 9.16 16.50
C PHE A 190 20.90 9.37 16.95
N GLU A 191 21.22 10.58 17.37
CA GLU A 191 22.36 10.83 18.23
C GLU A 191 21.99 10.34 19.65
N PRO A 192 22.68 9.32 20.21
CA PRO A 192 22.32 8.77 21.51
C PRO A 192 22.38 9.79 22.63
N GLY A 193 21.36 9.82 23.47
CA GLY A 193 21.30 10.76 24.59
C GLY A 193 19.91 10.91 25.19
N THR A 194 19.79 11.76 26.19
CA THR A 194 18.52 12.17 26.80
C THR A 194 18.22 13.62 26.41
N TYR A 195 17.05 13.82 25.79
CA TYR A 195 16.60 15.11 25.26
C TYR A 195 15.47 15.66 26.11
N HIS A 196 15.70 16.86 26.65
CA HIS A 196 14.75 17.57 27.52
C HIS A 196 13.87 18.46 26.67
N VAL A 197 12.58 18.24 26.69
CA VAL A 197 11.60 19.03 25.92
C VAL A 197 10.43 19.44 26.81
N THR A 198 9.76 20.50 26.42
CA THR A 198 8.54 20.96 27.08
C THR A 198 7.49 21.25 26.03
N THR A 199 6.29 20.69 26.21
CA THR A 199 5.11 20.95 25.39
C THR A 199 3.96 21.47 26.24
N GLU A 200 2.78 21.62 25.66
CA GLU A 200 1.56 22.03 26.36
C GLU A 200 0.66 20.81 26.53
N GLY A 201 0.24 20.56 27.78
CA GLY A 201 -0.82 19.62 28.13
C GLY A 201 -2.16 20.34 28.28
N HIS A 202 -3.14 19.68 28.91
CA HIS A 202 -4.46 20.27 29.15
C HIS A 202 -4.42 21.39 30.20
N ASN A 203 -3.62 21.22 31.24
CA ASN A 203 -3.57 22.17 32.38
C ASN A 203 -2.30 23.04 32.37
N GLY A 204 -1.46 22.93 31.35
CA GLY A 204 -0.26 23.76 31.22
C GLY A 204 0.95 23.05 30.67
N LYS A 205 2.15 23.47 31.10
CA LYS A 205 3.40 22.92 30.58
C LYS A 205 3.57 21.46 30.94
N LEU A 206 4.04 20.67 29.97
CA LEU A 206 4.33 19.26 30.07
C LEU A 206 5.81 19.00 29.78
N PRO A 207 6.70 19.10 30.80
CA PRO A 207 8.10 18.74 30.63
C PRO A 207 8.26 17.24 30.47
N MET A 208 9.21 16.82 29.61
CA MET A 208 9.55 15.41 29.45
C MET A 208 10.99 15.20 29.05
N ASP A 209 11.50 14.04 29.41
CA ASP A 209 12.81 13.51 29.06
C ASP A 209 12.66 12.31 28.15
N VAL A 210 13.25 12.38 26.98
CA VAL A 210 13.23 11.29 26.00
C VAL A 210 14.65 10.79 25.81
N THR A 211 14.90 9.53 26.16
CA THR A 211 16.19 8.88 25.98
C THR A 211 16.16 8.00 24.73
N VAL A 212 17.16 8.17 23.87
CA VAL A 212 17.32 7.39 22.64
C VAL A 212 18.70 6.74 22.58
N SER A 213 18.77 5.53 22.02
CA SER A 213 20.01 4.92 21.51
C SER A 213 20.22 5.31 20.05
N GLU A 214 21.18 4.72 19.35
CA GLU A 214 21.45 5.02 17.93
C GLU A 214 20.24 4.72 17.01
N ASP A 215 19.41 3.73 17.37
CA ASP A 215 18.34 3.19 16.51
C ASP A 215 16.96 3.12 17.18
N ARG A 216 16.86 3.45 18.48
CA ARG A 216 15.62 3.25 19.24
C ARG A 216 15.33 4.39 20.21
N ILE A 217 14.02 4.63 20.43
CA ILE A 217 13.52 5.37 21.58
C ILE A 217 13.47 4.38 22.75
N GLU A 218 14.26 4.62 23.78
CA GLU A 218 14.48 3.70 24.90
C GLU A 218 13.56 4.02 26.08
N LYS A 219 13.35 5.32 26.35
CA LYS A 219 12.64 5.77 27.54
C LYS A 219 11.96 7.11 27.30
N ILE A 220 10.80 7.29 27.87
CA ILE A 220 10.06 8.55 27.90
C ILE A 220 9.60 8.78 29.33
N GLU A 221 10.10 9.81 29.98
CA GLU A 221 9.71 10.25 31.33
C GLU A 221 8.99 11.59 31.25
N ILE A 222 7.81 11.68 31.84
CA ILE A 222 6.95 12.86 31.76
C ILE A 222 6.73 13.39 33.17
N ASP A 223 6.99 14.68 33.38
CA ASP A 223 6.56 15.36 34.60
C ASP A 223 5.07 15.73 34.52
N SER A 224 4.27 14.88 35.13
CA SER A 224 2.82 15.05 35.17
C SER A 224 2.30 15.89 36.33
N SER A 225 3.18 16.51 37.11
CA SER A 225 2.80 17.24 38.31
C SER A 225 1.85 18.44 38.08
N GLY A 226 1.83 18.96 36.85
CA GLY A 226 0.92 20.02 36.41
C GLY A 226 -0.47 19.54 35.89
N GLU A 227 -0.65 18.25 35.69
CA GLU A 227 -1.86 17.69 35.09
C GLU A 227 -2.83 17.13 36.15
N SER A 228 -4.13 17.09 35.82
CA SER A 228 -5.15 16.51 36.70
C SER A 228 -5.03 14.98 36.74
N SER A 229 -5.10 14.40 37.93
CA SER A 229 -5.17 12.93 38.10
C SER A 229 -6.44 12.34 37.46
N GLY A 230 -6.34 11.11 36.97
CA GLY A 230 -7.46 10.37 36.36
C GLY A 230 -7.19 9.99 34.90
N ILE A 231 -7.92 10.56 33.94
CA ILE A 231 -7.80 10.20 32.53
C ILE A 231 -6.38 10.52 31.97
N ALA A 232 -5.72 11.57 32.49
CA ALA A 232 -4.35 11.91 32.12
C ALA A 232 -3.34 10.82 32.51
N ASP A 233 -3.56 10.10 33.62
CA ASP A 233 -2.66 9.02 34.06
C ASP A 233 -2.57 7.89 33.02
N VAL A 234 -3.68 7.61 32.33
CA VAL A 234 -3.71 6.64 31.22
C VAL A 234 -2.84 7.12 30.05
N VAL A 235 -2.86 8.42 29.74
CA VAL A 235 -2.03 9.02 28.67
C VAL A 235 -0.55 8.76 28.95
N PHE A 236 -0.11 9.06 30.18
CA PHE A 236 1.31 8.99 30.57
C PHE A 236 1.84 7.55 30.67
N THR A 237 0.95 6.57 30.80
CA THR A 237 1.33 5.16 30.85
C THR A 237 1.26 4.54 29.45
N ARG A 238 0.15 4.76 28.75
CA ARG A 238 -0.15 4.06 27.50
C ARG A 238 0.67 4.60 26.31
N ILE A 239 0.64 5.93 26.07
CA ILE A 239 1.28 6.52 24.88
C ILE A 239 2.81 6.29 24.88
N PRO A 240 3.56 6.55 25.96
CA PRO A 240 4.97 6.21 25.99
C PRO A 240 5.27 4.74 25.74
N ALA A 241 4.49 3.83 26.32
CA ALA A 241 4.66 2.39 26.12
C ALA A 241 4.44 1.98 24.66
N GLU A 242 3.37 2.47 24.01
CA GLU A 242 3.07 2.21 22.61
C GLU A 242 4.15 2.79 21.67
N ILE A 243 4.67 3.99 21.95
CA ILE A 243 5.78 4.59 21.17
C ILE A 243 7.04 3.75 21.29
N ILE A 244 7.45 3.36 22.52
CA ILE A 244 8.67 2.59 22.77
C ILE A 244 8.58 1.21 22.16
N GLU A 245 7.44 0.52 22.30
CA GLU A 245 7.24 -0.81 21.76
C GLU A 245 7.17 -0.80 20.22
N GLY A 246 6.35 0.08 19.66
CA GLY A 246 6.16 0.19 18.21
C GLY A 246 7.24 0.97 17.47
N GLN A 247 8.10 1.70 18.18
CA GLN A 247 9.06 2.63 17.57
C GLN A 247 8.39 3.55 16.55
N THR A 248 7.21 4.08 16.90
CA THR A 248 6.32 4.85 16.02
C THR A 248 5.68 6.01 16.78
N LEU A 249 5.40 7.10 16.07
CA LEU A 249 4.56 8.19 16.55
C LEU A 249 3.10 8.10 16.03
N ASN A 250 2.78 7.04 15.29
CA ASN A 250 1.42 6.74 14.87
C ASN A 250 0.67 6.00 15.99
N VAL A 251 0.29 6.75 17.00
CA VAL A 251 -0.40 6.28 18.21
C VAL A 251 -1.68 7.08 18.39
N ASP A 252 -2.78 6.39 18.71
CA ASP A 252 -4.09 7.05 18.94
C ASP A 252 -4.11 7.86 20.22
N ALA A 253 -4.69 9.04 20.14
CA ALA A 253 -5.01 9.82 21.34
C ALA A 253 -5.97 9.06 22.26
N VAL A 254 -5.79 9.22 23.57
CA VAL A 254 -6.71 8.68 24.58
C VAL A 254 -8.03 9.46 24.51
N SER A 255 -9.15 8.73 24.40
CA SER A 255 -10.49 9.35 24.40
C SER A 255 -10.71 10.18 25.67
N GLY A 256 -11.14 11.43 25.50
CA GLY A 256 -11.32 12.37 26.61
C GLY A 256 -10.04 13.09 27.07
N ALA A 257 -8.85 12.77 26.56
CA ALA A 257 -7.58 13.41 26.89
C ALA A 257 -6.75 13.76 25.65
N SER A 258 -7.38 14.17 24.55
CA SER A 258 -6.71 14.41 23.26
C SER A 258 -5.65 15.50 23.33
N VAL A 259 -5.86 16.56 24.11
CA VAL A 259 -4.89 17.66 24.25
C VAL A 259 -3.60 17.17 24.89
N THR A 260 -3.68 16.46 26.01
CA THR A 260 -2.51 15.89 26.70
C THR A 260 -1.85 14.80 25.85
N SER A 261 -2.64 13.97 25.16
CA SER A 261 -2.11 12.96 24.23
C SER A 261 -1.29 13.58 23.11
N ASN A 262 -1.79 14.62 22.46
CA ASN A 262 -1.07 15.33 21.42
C ASN A 262 0.17 16.04 21.98
N GLY A 263 0.09 16.57 23.21
CA GLY A 263 1.23 17.16 23.92
C GLY A 263 2.39 16.17 24.09
N VAL A 264 2.09 14.92 24.46
CA VAL A 264 3.10 13.84 24.58
C VAL A 264 3.71 13.52 23.21
N LEU A 265 2.87 13.30 22.19
CA LEU A 265 3.33 12.98 20.83
C LEU A 265 4.20 14.09 20.24
N ASP A 266 3.82 15.35 20.43
CA ASP A 266 4.60 16.51 19.97
C ASP A 266 5.91 16.67 20.75
N GLY A 267 5.93 16.34 22.05
CA GLY A 267 7.14 16.34 22.84
C GLY A 267 8.14 15.30 22.35
N VAL A 268 7.69 14.07 22.15
CA VAL A 268 8.57 13.03 21.61
C VAL A 268 9.05 13.40 20.20
N ALA A 269 8.19 13.96 19.34
CA ALA A 269 8.58 14.43 18.02
C ALA A 269 9.67 15.53 18.08
N ARG A 270 9.59 16.47 19.05
CA ARG A 270 10.64 17.49 19.26
C ARG A 270 11.95 16.88 19.73
N ALA A 271 11.90 15.92 20.66
CA ALA A 271 13.08 15.22 21.14
C ALA A 271 13.77 14.42 20.02
N VAL A 272 12.99 13.70 19.21
CA VAL A 272 13.45 12.97 18.01
C VAL A 272 14.16 13.92 17.05
N LYS A 273 13.59 15.11 16.81
CA LYS A 273 14.21 16.13 15.96
C LYS A 273 15.51 16.67 16.54
N GLN A 274 15.58 16.89 17.86
CA GLN A 274 16.82 17.29 18.54
C GLN A 274 17.89 16.20 18.45
N ALA A 275 17.49 14.94 18.48
CA ALA A 275 18.36 13.77 18.28
C ALA A 275 18.78 13.55 16.81
N GLY A 276 18.54 14.51 15.92
CA GLY A 276 18.99 14.47 14.52
C GLY A 276 18.09 13.69 13.56
N ALA A 277 16.99 13.11 14.03
CA ALA A 277 16.10 12.31 13.19
C ALA A 277 14.86 13.10 12.71
N ASN A 278 14.25 12.62 11.61
CA ASN A 278 13.00 13.19 11.10
C ASN A 278 11.79 12.51 11.77
N PRO A 279 11.00 13.24 12.62
CA PRO A 279 9.85 12.66 13.29
C PRO A 279 8.73 12.20 12.33
N ASP A 280 8.65 12.75 11.12
CA ASP A 280 7.62 12.37 10.15
C ASP A 280 7.81 10.93 9.65
N VAL A 281 9.02 10.42 9.66
CA VAL A 281 9.31 9.02 9.38
C VAL A 281 8.63 8.12 10.41
N LEU A 282 8.71 8.48 11.70
CA LEU A 282 8.05 7.72 12.77
C LEU A 282 6.52 7.85 12.73
N ARG A 283 5.97 8.97 12.24
CA ARG A 283 4.52 9.14 12.06
C ARG A 283 3.95 8.28 10.93
N LYS A 284 4.76 7.97 9.91
CA LYS A 284 4.37 7.12 8.76
C LYS A 284 4.51 5.62 9.03
N ARG A 285 5.15 5.21 10.12
CA ARG A 285 5.26 3.79 10.49
C ARG A 285 3.90 3.22 10.83
N SER A 286 3.77 1.88 10.70
CA SER A 286 2.56 1.15 11.12
C SER A 286 2.20 1.49 12.56
N LYS A 287 0.91 1.51 12.86
CA LYS A 287 0.41 1.68 14.23
C LYS A 287 1.02 0.64 15.16
N ALA A 288 1.37 1.05 16.36
CA ALA A 288 1.72 0.09 17.41
C ALA A 288 0.53 -0.84 17.67
N PRO A 289 0.75 -2.17 17.84
CA PRO A 289 -0.33 -3.09 18.18
C PRO A 289 -0.97 -2.64 19.49
N SER A 290 -2.28 -2.41 19.46
CA SER A 290 -3.03 -2.02 20.65
C SER A 290 -3.07 -3.15 21.67
N ALA A 291 -3.36 -2.84 22.95
CA ALA A 291 -3.52 -3.86 23.96
C ALA A 291 -4.62 -4.89 23.62
N LEU A 292 -5.65 -4.45 22.86
CA LEU A 292 -6.74 -5.31 22.37
C LEU A 292 -6.25 -6.31 21.32
N ASP A 293 -5.35 -5.92 20.42
CA ASP A 293 -4.78 -6.79 19.40
C ASP A 293 -3.91 -7.91 20.02
N LYS A 294 -3.30 -7.63 21.18
CA LYS A 294 -2.50 -8.61 21.94
C LYS A 294 -3.36 -9.67 22.64
N GLU A 295 -4.56 -9.33 23.09
CA GLU A 295 -5.50 -10.30 23.69
C GLU A 295 -6.08 -11.23 22.63
N ILE A 296 -6.43 -10.70 21.44
CA ILE A 296 -6.93 -11.51 20.32
C ILE A 296 -5.86 -12.48 19.80
N GLY A 297 -4.61 -12.02 19.66
CA GLY A 297 -3.49 -12.86 19.23
C GLY A 297 -3.12 -13.98 20.23
N ARG A 298 -3.41 -13.83 21.53
CA ARG A 298 -3.21 -14.87 22.56
C ARG A 298 -4.34 -15.89 22.65
N ALA A 299 -5.51 -15.58 22.12
CA ALA A 299 -6.67 -16.49 22.11
C ALA A 299 -6.67 -17.47 20.92
N HIS A 300 -5.71 -17.37 20.00
CA HIS A 300 -5.58 -18.19 18.80
C HIS A 300 -4.26 -18.98 18.72
N VAL A 301 -3.59 -19.20 19.86
CA VAL A 301 -2.42 -20.13 19.97
C VAL A 301 -2.80 -21.35 20.80
#